data_0eb703593e9d710478da9c407f3b1ba1
#
_entry.id   0eb703593e9d710478da9c407f3b1ba1
#
_cell.length_a   1.000
_cell.length_b   1.000
_cell.length_c   1.000
_cell.angle_alpha   90.00
_cell.angle_beta   90.00
_cell.angle_gamma   90.00
#
_symmetry.space_group_name_H-M   'P 1'
#
loop_
_entity.id
_entity.type
_entity.pdbx_description
1 polymer ?
#
loop_
_entity_poly.entity_id
_entity_poly.type
_entity_poly.pdbx_seq_one_letter_code
_entity_poly.pdbx_strand_id
1 'polypeptide(L)'
;TGSTTKVGGKNPDFRFIQMSGLGDQLFAFSSSGAFKRFVIRNVDSPELMEQGTLFDPDGIVTHVARLYGGSSFVLGDTSGKARILFTSRGTNKPAQDGLVTQIVATFTPEKYKRKKRSATCAISTSPRSRLFAVASEDGVIRLLQATTQSSIATIDSSKQSALTQKPQVLLIGSRDNRLVAYDGKKIATWNIDPGYPEVSFRALFGKLWYENYPSREYAWETTGHESFEPKFGLVPLIFGTIKATVYSMLFATPIALLAAIYMSQFMSAPSKSRIKPVIEMMASLPSVVLGFIAGLIMAPLIENSAMFFISSIFTVPLVLLVGAFLWQLWPPGLRSRVSAWRFPVVLVVAIPLGVLLGSIVAKPIELLLFGGDFFAWLNGRGGSGWGGWVLALFPLSSLRIAASPLKISYIM
;
A
#
# COMPACT_ATOMS: atom_id res chain seq x y z
N THR A 1 -14.55 -7.00 -43.30
CA THR A 1 -15.20 -5.75 -43.62
C THR A 1 -14.90 -4.75 -42.51
N GLY A 2 -13.95 -3.82 -42.80
CA GLY A 2 -13.59 -2.79 -41.85
C GLY A 2 -14.62 -1.65 -41.93
N SER A 3 -15.21 -1.24 -40.81
CA SER A 3 -15.97 -0.02 -40.71
C SER A 3 -15.04 1.16 -40.47
N THR A 4 -15.15 2.24 -41.20
CA THR A 4 -14.42 3.47 -40.98
C THR A 4 -15.34 4.51 -40.34
N THR A 5 -15.06 4.89 -39.11
CA THR A 5 -15.76 5.94 -38.39
C THR A 5 -14.96 7.25 -38.49
N LYS A 6 -15.56 8.30 -39.06
CA LYS A 6 -14.96 9.64 -39.08
C LYS A 6 -15.02 10.26 -37.70
N VAL A 7 -13.87 10.46 -37.09
CA VAL A 7 -13.73 11.23 -35.86
C VAL A 7 -13.62 12.71 -36.22
N GLY A 8 -14.73 13.45 -36.08
CA GLY A 8 -14.87 14.82 -36.58
C GLY A 8 -14.16 15.90 -35.76
N GLY A 9 -13.85 17.03 -36.43
CA GLY A 9 -13.35 18.29 -35.87
C GLY A 9 -12.19 18.88 -36.68
N LYS A 10 -11.97 20.21 -36.64
CA LYS A 10 -10.72 20.84 -37.13
C LYS A 10 -9.57 20.28 -36.31
N ASN A 11 -8.76 19.40 -36.93
CA ASN A 11 -7.74 18.66 -36.22
C ASN A 11 -6.38 19.32 -36.39
N PRO A 12 -5.59 19.43 -35.28
CA PRO A 12 -4.15 19.50 -35.42
C PRO A 12 -3.66 18.24 -36.18
N ASP A 13 -2.55 18.34 -36.88
CA ASP A 13 -1.95 17.25 -37.64
C ASP A 13 -1.54 16.11 -36.67
N PHE A 14 -2.45 15.12 -36.50
CA PHE A 14 -2.16 13.95 -35.66
C PHE A 14 -1.23 13.00 -36.39
N ARG A 15 -0.04 12.84 -35.83
CA ARG A 15 1.03 12.06 -36.47
C ARG A 15 1.20 10.68 -35.83
N PHE A 16 0.89 10.54 -34.53
CA PHE A 16 1.09 9.32 -33.79
C PHE A 16 -0.21 8.81 -33.21
N ILE A 17 -0.47 7.53 -33.39
CA ILE A 17 -1.62 6.85 -32.84
C ILE A 17 -1.12 5.67 -32.01
N GLN A 18 -1.61 5.55 -30.79
CA GLN A 18 -1.26 4.48 -29.85
C GLN A 18 -2.52 3.96 -29.16
N MET A 19 -2.57 2.65 -28.97
CA MET A 19 -3.63 1.97 -28.23
C MET A 19 -3.16 1.64 -26.83
N SER A 20 -4.06 1.70 -25.83
CA SER A 20 -3.83 1.24 -24.47
C SER A 20 -3.47 -0.25 -24.43
N GLY A 21 -2.86 -0.71 -23.34
CA GLY A 21 -2.50 -2.13 -23.16
C GLY A 21 -3.70 -3.06 -23.14
N LEU A 22 -4.84 -2.56 -22.61
CA LEU A 22 -6.11 -3.28 -22.57
C LEU A 22 -6.92 -3.19 -23.88
N GLY A 23 -6.51 -2.36 -24.84
CA GLY A 23 -7.20 -2.19 -26.11
C GLY A 23 -8.52 -1.43 -26.01
N ASP A 24 -8.80 -0.77 -24.89
CA ASP A 24 -10.05 -0.06 -24.61
C ASP A 24 -9.99 1.44 -24.89
N GLN A 25 -8.78 2.00 -25.06
CA GLN A 25 -8.53 3.42 -25.30
C GLN A 25 -7.57 3.62 -26.47
N LEU A 26 -7.83 4.65 -27.24
CA LEU A 26 -7.00 5.12 -28.34
C LEU A 26 -6.51 6.53 -28.08
N PHE A 27 -5.22 6.74 -28.25
CA PHE A 27 -4.57 8.03 -28.09
C PHE A 27 -4.01 8.50 -29.43
N ALA A 28 -4.34 9.72 -29.81
CA ALA A 28 -3.78 10.40 -30.97
C ALA A 28 -2.94 11.59 -30.49
N PHE A 29 -1.68 11.67 -30.94
CA PHE A 29 -0.76 12.74 -30.58
C PHE A 29 -0.33 13.51 -31.83
N SER A 30 -0.29 14.84 -31.73
CA SER A 30 0.26 15.71 -32.75
C SER A 30 1.74 16.00 -32.50
N SER A 31 2.41 16.49 -33.53
CA SER A 31 3.79 16.98 -33.41
C SER A 31 3.92 18.18 -32.44
N SER A 32 2.87 18.98 -32.28
CA SER A 32 2.82 20.12 -31.37
C SER A 32 2.53 19.76 -29.91
N GLY A 33 2.36 18.47 -29.60
CA GLY A 33 2.02 18.03 -28.24
C GLY A 33 0.53 18.08 -27.92
N ALA A 34 -0.33 18.40 -28.89
CA ALA A 34 -1.77 18.23 -28.70
C ALA A 34 -2.13 16.74 -28.72
N PHE A 35 -3.11 16.34 -27.91
CA PHE A 35 -3.57 14.97 -27.87
C PHE A 35 -5.09 14.87 -27.81
N LYS A 36 -5.59 13.71 -28.24
CA LYS A 36 -6.97 13.28 -28.06
C LYS A 36 -6.99 11.85 -27.54
N ARG A 37 -7.86 11.59 -26.56
CA ARG A 37 -8.11 10.26 -26.01
C ARG A 37 -9.54 9.84 -26.30
N PHE A 38 -9.67 8.67 -26.88
CA PHE A 38 -10.95 8.04 -27.21
C PHE A 38 -11.13 6.76 -26.43
N VAL A 39 -12.33 6.49 -25.98
CA VAL A 39 -12.75 5.16 -25.52
C VAL A 39 -13.31 4.41 -26.72
N ILE A 40 -12.77 3.20 -26.94
CA ILE A 40 -13.07 2.35 -28.11
C ILE A 40 -13.66 1.00 -27.71
N ARG A 41 -14.30 0.92 -26.54
CA ARG A 41 -14.99 -0.32 -26.11
C ARG A 41 -16.04 -0.74 -27.11
N ASN A 42 -16.71 0.22 -27.73
CA ASN A 42 -17.53 0.01 -28.91
C ASN A 42 -16.78 0.56 -30.14
N VAL A 43 -16.27 -0.36 -30.95
CA VAL A 43 -15.44 -0.01 -32.13
C VAL A 43 -16.22 0.79 -33.17
N ASP A 44 -17.54 0.59 -33.25
CA ASP A 44 -18.40 1.27 -34.21
C ASP A 44 -18.75 2.71 -33.80
N SER A 45 -18.60 3.05 -32.53
CA SER A 45 -18.86 4.38 -31.98
C SER A 45 -17.80 4.82 -30.96
N PRO A 46 -16.60 5.20 -31.41
CA PRO A 46 -15.55 5.69 -30.51
C PRO A 46 -15.95 7.04 -29.92
N GLU A 47 -15.86 7.14 -28.60
CA GLU A 47 -16.21 8.34 -27.84
C GLU A 47 -14.98 9.17 -27.48
N LEU A 48 -14.99 10.46 -27.82
CA LEU A 48 -13.94 11.39 -27.41
C LEU A 48 -14.11 11.74 -25.93
N MET A 49 -13.20 11.29 -25.08
CA MET A 49 -13.23 11.54 -23.62
C MET A 49 -12.42 12.75 -23.22
N GLU A 50 -11.25 12.95 -23.84
CA GLU A 50 -10.33 13.99 -23.42
C GLU A 50 -9.58 14.57 -24.62
N GLN A 51 -9.34 15.88 -24.57
CA GLN A 51 -8.47 16.57 -25.50
C GLN A 51 -7.73 17.71 -24.81
N GLY A 52 -6.49 17.94 -25.20
CA GLY A 52 -5.67 18.97 -24.59
C GLY A 52 -4.29 19.08 -25.21
N THR A 53 -3.42 19.85 -24.57
CA THR A 53 -2.02 20.02 -24.92
C THR A 53 -1.16 19.56 -23.75
N LEU A 54 -0.23 18.65 -24.02
CA LEU A 54 0.64 18.05 -23.00
C LEU A 54 1.99 18.77 -22.83
N PHE A 55 2.36 19.60 -23.81
CA PHE A 55 3.67 20.22 -23.88
C PHE A 55 3.57 21.75 -23.87
N ASP A 56 4.56 22.38 -23.24
CA ASP A 56 4.93 23.76 -23.53
C ASP A 56 5.48 23.87 -24.96
N PRO A 57 5.34 25.03 -25.60
CA PRO A 57 5.66 25.22 -27.03
C PRO A 57 7.11 24.96 -27.45
N ASP A 58 8.01 24.67 -26.52
CA ASP A 58 9.45 24.52 -26.78
C ASP A 58 9.90 23.16 -27.37
N GLY A 59 9.00 22.18 -27.50
CA GLY A 59 9.35 20.84 -27.95
C GLY A 59 8.39 20.26 -28.98
N ILE A 60 8.94 19.77 -30.12
CA ILE A 60 8.20 19.01 -31.12
C ILE A 60 8.31 17.53 -30.78
N VAL A 61 7.18 16.83 -30.69
CA VAL A 61 7.14 15.37 -30.48
C VAL A 61 7.72 14.66 -31.70
N THR A 62 8.75 13.87 -31.51
CA THR A 62 9.40 13.12 -32.56
C THR A 62 8.99 11.65 -32.57
N HIS A 63 8.80 11.06 -31.40
CA HIS A 63 8.49 9.64 -31.22
C HIS A 63 7.51 9.44 -30.05
N VAL A 64 6.64 8.45 -30.22
CA VAL A 64 5.71 7.99 -29.17
C VAL A 64 5.77 6.47 -29.15
N ALA A 65 5.90 5.90 -27.96
CA ALA A 65 5.84 4.46 -27.76
C ALA A 65 5.02 4.11 -26.52
N ARG A 66 4.31 2.98 -26.57
CA ARG A 66 3.56 2.47 -25.43
C ARG A 66 4.54 1.80 -24.45
N LEU A 67 4.45 2.14 -23.17
CA LEU A 67 5.13 1.44 -22.09
C LEU A 67 4.34 0.21 -21.65
N TYR A 68 5.03 -0.71 -21.01
CA TYR A 68 4.40 -1.82 -20.30
C TYR A 68 3.41 -1.28 -19.25
N GLY A 69 2.19 -1.83 -19.22
CA GLY A 69 1.09 -1.36 -18.39
C GLY A 69 -0.19 -1.14 -19.19
N GLY A 70 -1.19 -0.54 -18.56
CA GLY A 70 -2.52 -0.31 -19.14
C GLY A 70 -2.55 0.86 -20.12
N SER A 71 -2.21 2.06 -19.66
CA SER A 71 -2.39 3.31 -20.40
C SER A 71 -1.17 4.24 -20.35
N SER A 72 0.02 3.67 -20.23
CA SER A 72 1.27 4.44 -20.11
C SER A 72 1.99 4.56 -21.44
N PHE A 73 2.52 5.77 -21.71
CA PHE A 73 3.25 6.09 -22.94
C PHE A 73 4.51 6.88 -22.62
N VAL A 74 5.51 6.74 -23.49
CA VAL A 74 6.70 7.58 -23.50
C VAL A 74 6.73 8.42 -24.77
N LEU A 75 6.99 9.71 -24.62
CA LEU A 75 7.11 10.66 -25.71
C LEU A 75 8.51 11.25 -25.71
N GLY A 76 9.18 11.20 -26.86
CA GLY A 76 10.44 11.87 -27.10
C GLY A 76 10.24 13.13 -27.94
N ASP A 77 11.03 14.16 -27.68
CA ASP A 77 10.95 15.43 -28.35
C ASP A 77 12.28 15.88 -29.00
N THR A 78 12.23 16.97 -29.76
CA THR A 78 13.38 17.60 -30.40
C THR A 78 14.40 18.16 -29.39
N SER A 79 14.00 18.42 -28.16
CA SER A 79 14.92 18.87 -27.09
C SER A 79 15.65 17.70 -26.42
N GLY A 80 15.36 16.45 -26.80
CA GLY A 80 15.91 15.22 -26.21
C GLY A 80 15.31 14.86 -24.89
N LYS A 81 14.21 15.50 -24.49
CA LYS A 81 13.44 15.11 -23.30
C LYS A 81 12.60 13.89 -23.63
N ALA A 82 12.54 12.96 -22.69
CA ALA A 82 11.59 11.86 -22.72
C ALA A 82 10.56 12.06 -21.59
N ARG A 83 9.29 12.12 -21.95
CA ARG A 83 8.19 12.32 -20.99
C ARG A 83 7.35 11.07 -20.89
N ILE A 84 7.05 10.70 -19.66
CA ILE A 84 6.13 9.61 -19.36
C ILE A 84 4.77 10.22 -19.06
N LEU A 85 3.75 9.68 -19.69
CA LEU A 85 2.37 10.02 -19.40
C LEU A 85 1.55 8.75 -19.19
N PHE A 86 0.50 8.88 -18.39
CA PHE A 86 -0.56 7.88 -18.27
C PHE A 86 -1.87 8.52 -17.83
N THR A 87 -2.94 7.74 -17.93
CA THR A 87 -4.25 8.13 -17.38
C THR A 87 -4.36 7.71 -15.92
N SER A 88 -4.89 8.60 -15.09
CA SER A 88 -5.19 8.30 -13.70
C SER A 88 -6.50 8.97 -13.27
N ARG A 89 -7.08 8.51 -12.16
CA ARG A 89 -8.20 9.23 -11.55
C ARG A 89 -7.71 10.59 -11.06
N GLY A 90 -8.22 11.65 -11.66
CA GLY A 90 -7.80 13.02 -11.36
C GLY A 90 -8.82 13.78 -10.52
N THR A 91 -8.31 14.66 -9.64
CA THR A 91 -9.15 15.61 -8.89
C THR A 91 -9.40 16.90 -9.68
N ASN A 92 -8.52 17.22 -10.65
CA ASN A 92 -8.60 18.46 -11.45
C ASN A 92 -9.19 18.16 -12.82
N LYS A 93 -10.44 18.60 -13.04
CA LYS A 93 -11.16 18.54 -14.32
C LYS A 93 -11.09 17.15 -15.00
N PRO A 94 -11.59 16.11 -14.38
CA PRO A 94 -11.61 14.79 -14.99
C PRO A 94 -12.50 14.80 -16.24
N ALA A 95 -12.17 13.95 -17.22
CA ALA A 95 -13.04 13.66 -18.33
C ALA A 95 -14.34 12.97 -17.86
N GLN A 96 -15.28 12.71 -18.74
CA GLN A 96 -16.57 12.08 -18.40
C GLN A 96 -16.41 10.71 -17.74
N ASP A 97 -15.31 10.00 -18.03
CA ASP A 97 -14.95 8.71 -17.42
C ASP A 97 -14.19 8.85 -16.08
N GLY A 98 -14.01 10.06 -15.57
CA GLY A 98 -13.29 10.32 -14.33
C GLY A 98 -11.76 10.22 -14.43
N LEU A 99 -11.21 10.00 -15.63
CA LEU A 99 -9.77 9.87 -15.86
C LEU A 99 -9.19 11.17 -16.43
N VAL A 100 -7.90 11.39 -16.14
CA VAL A 100 -7.11 12.51 -16.67
C VAL A 100 -5.78 11.97 -17.19
N THR A 101 -5.39 12.40 -18.38
CA THR A 101 -4.08 12.12 -18.97
C THR A 101 -3.09 13.19 -18.50
N GLN A 102 -1.99 12.77 -17.87
CA GLN A 102 -1.02 13.70 -17.31
C GLN A 102 0.42 13.21 -17.45
N ILE A 103 1.35 14.17 -17.53
CA ILE A 103 2.79 13.89 -17.51
C ILE A 103 3.20 13.61 -16.07
N VAL A 104 3.73 12.42 -15.82
CA VAL A 104 4.12 11.95 -14.49
C VAL A 104 5.62 12.01 -14.24
N ALA A 105 6.42 11.93 -15.31
CA ALA A 105 7.86 12.02 -15.24
C ALA A 105 8.43 12.68 -16.50
N THR A 106 9.53 13.41 -16.32
CA THR A 106 10.31 13.99 -17.43
C THR A 106 11.78 13.66 -17.22
N PHE A 107 12.37 13.02 -18.20
CA PHE A 107 13.80 12.75 -18.28
C PHE A 107 14.43 13.83 -19.14
N THR A 108 15.35 14.60 -18.55
CA THR A 108 16.05 15.68 -19.24
C THR A 108 17.50 15.29 -19.55
N PRO A 109 18.07 15.64 -20.73
CA PRO A 109 19.46 15.32 -21.05
C PRO A 109 20.46 15.89 -20.05
N GLU A 110 20.18 17.05 -19.48
CA GLU A 110 21.03 17.75 -18.49
C GLU A 110 21.23 16.94 -17.22
N LYS A 111 20.21 16.21 -16.78
CA LYS A 111 20.30 15.31 -15.63
C LYS A 111 21.36 14.22 -15.80
N TYR A 112 21.79 13.95 -17.03
CA TYR A 112 22.76 12.92 -17.36
C TYR A 112 24.14 13.48 -17.76
N LYS A 113 24.53 14.65 -17.25
CA LYS A 113 25.82 15.31 -17.43
C LYS A 113 26.15 15.69 -18.90
N ARG A 114 25.15 15.91 -19.74
CA ARG A 114 25.36 16.37 -21.13
C ARG A 114 24.86 17.79 -21.31
N LYS A 115 25.75 18.68 -21.77
CA LYS A 115 25.47 20.08 -22.04
C LYS A 115 24.71 20.32 -23.35
N LYS A 116 24.78 19.39 -24.32
CA LYS A 116 24.15 19.57 -25.62
C LYS A 116 22.82 18.85 -25.70
N ARG A 117 21.77 19.60 -26.04
CA ARG A 117 20.45 19.05 -26.36
C ARG A 117 20.53 18.39 -27.74
N SER A 118 20.03 17.18 -27.86
CA SER A 118 19.99 16.41 -29.09
C SER A 118 18.63 15.75 -29.23
N ALA A 119 17.99 15.89 -30.37
CA ALA A 119 16.65 15.36 -30.60
C ALA A 119 16.59 13.84 -30.40
N THR A 120 15.47 13.37 -29.92
CA THR A 120 15.17 11.93 -29.83
C THR A 120 14.92 11.40 -31.25
N CYS A 121 15.66 10.36 -31.64
CA CYS A 121 15.58 9.76 -32.97
C CYS A 121 15.00 8.33 -32.98
N ALA A 122 14.97 7.63 -31.84
CA ALA A 122 14.28 6.35 -31.69
C ALA A 122 13.93 6.08 -30.23
N ILE A 123 12.84 5.37 -30.01
CA ILE A 123 12.39 4.89 -28.69
C ILE A 123 12.02 3.41 -28.82
N SER A 124 12.42 2.61 -27.84
CA SER A 124 11.96 1.23 -27.67
C SER A 124 11.57 0.98 -26.22
N THR A 125 10.53 0.22 -26.02
CA THR A 125 9.99 -0.14 -24.71
C THR A 125 10.10 -1.64 -24.47
N SER A 126 10.30 -2.05 -23.23
CA SER A 126 10.25 -3.45 -22.86
C SER A 126 8.82 -4.00 -22.94
N PRO A 127 8.63 -5.24 -23.41
CA PRO A 127 7.33 -5.89 -23.43
C PRO A 127 6.92 -6.46 -22.06
N ARG A 128 7.82 -6.49 -21.05
CA ARG A 128 7.57 -7.15 -19.75
C ARG A 128 7.84 -6.27 -18.52
N SER A 129 8.50 -5.14 -18.71
CA SER A 129 8.86 -4.24 -17.62
C SER A 129 8.68 -2.78 -18.03
N ARG A 130 8.77 -1.86 -17.08
CA ARG A 130 8.70 -0.42 -17.37
C ARG A 130 10.05 0.17 -17.80
N LEU A 131 10.90 -0.69 -18.34
CA LEU A 131 12.17 -0.33 -18.95
C LEU A 131 11.93 0.21 -20.36
N PHE A 132 12.66 1.25 -20.74
CA PHE A 132 12.64 1.78 -22.10
C PHE A 132 14.01 2.35 -22.49
N ALA A 133 14.28 2.35 -23.77
CA ALA A 133 15.49 2.93 -24.32
C ALA A 133 15.17 4.11 -25.22
N VAL A 134 15.96 5.17 -25.11
CA VAL A 134 15.86 6.38 -25.93
C VAL A 134 17.19 6.62 -26.61
N ALA A 135 17.16 6.71 -27.92
CA ALA A 135 18.32 7.15 -28.72
C ALA A 135 18.19 8.62 -29.10
N SER A 136 19.29 9.32 -29.05
CA SER A 136 19.40 10.72 -29.47
C SER A 136 20.23 10.82 -30.74
N GLU A 137 20.04 11.89 -31.54
CA GLU A 137 20.77 12.11 -32.80
C GLU A 137 22.30 12.19 -32.67
N ASP A 138 22.77 12.48 -31.44
CA ASP A 138 24.22 12.46 -31.13
C ASP A 138 24.78 11.04 -30.92
N GLY A 139 24.02 10.00 -31.22
CA GLY A 139 24.44 8.61 -31.12
C GLY A 139 24.38 8.03 -29.69
N VAL A 140 23.83 8.75 -28.74
CA VAL A 140 23.73 8.25 -27.37
C VAL A 140 22.40 7.55 -27.14
N ILE A 141 22.50 6.35 -26.62
CA ILE A 141 21.37 5.51 -26.25
C ILE A 141 21.32 5.44 -24.72
N ARG A 142 20.17 5.75 -24.14
CA ARG A 142 19.94 5.68 -22.68
C ARG A 142 18.90 4.62 -22.37
N LEU A 143 19.22 3.76 -21.43
CA LEU A 143 18.31 2.79 -20.87
C LEU A 143 17.75 3.36 -19.56
N LEU A 144 16.45 3.50 -19.48
CA LEU A 144 15.73 4.24 -18.44
C LEU A 144 14.62 3.39 -17.84
N GLN A 145 14.36 3.59 -16.56
CA GLN A 145 13.22 3.01 -15.86
C GLN A 145 12.16 4.09 -15.60
N ALA A 146 10.94 3.84 -16.04
CA ALA A 146 9.87 4.83 -16.02
C ALA A 146 9.44 5.21 -14.61
N THR A 147 9.17 4.26 -13.75
CA THR A 147 8.57 4.46 -12.41
C THR A 147 9.56 5.02 -11.41
N THR A 148 10.74 4.41 -11.30
CA THR A 148 11.81 4.90 -10.39
C THR A 148 12.49 6.16 -10.91
N GLN A 149 12.27 6.51 -12.17
CA GLN A 149 12.92 7.63 -12.87
C GLN A 149 14.44 7.54 -12.81
N SER A 150 14.98 6.33 -12.92
CA SER A 150 16.41 6.04 -12.89
C SER A 150 16.97 5.82 -14.27
N SER A 151 18.24 6.17 -14.46
CA SER A 151 19.03 5.81 -15.64
C SER A 151 19.82 4.55 -15.30
N ILE A 152 19.58 3.49 -16.02
CA ILE A 152 20.23 2.18 -15.83
C ILE A 152 21.60 2.16 -16.52
N ALA A 153 21.61 2.53 -17.80
CA ALA A 153 22.81 2.52 -18.61
C ALA A 153 22.79 3.67 -19.62
N THR A 154 23.97 4.11 -20.00
CA THR A 154 24.17 5.06 -21.11
C THR A 154 25.26 4.49 -22.05
N ILE A 155 24.90 4.28 -23.29
CA ILE A 155 25.74 3.71 -24.33
C ILE A 155 26.03 4.82 -25.33
N ASP A 156 27.30 5.07 -25.61
CA ASP A 156 27.73 5.99 -26.62
C ASP A 156 28.14 5.18 -27.87
N SER A 157 27.20 5.03 -28.80
CA SER A 157 27.40 4.21 -30.00
C SER A 157 28.45 4.77 -30.94
N SER A 158 28.70 6.07 -30.89
CA SER A 158 29.74 6.73 -31.71
C SER A 158 31.15 6.41 -31.26
N LYS A 159 31.38 6.32 -29.94
CA LYS A 159 32.69 5.99 -29.38
C LYS A 159 33.09 4.53 -29.56
N GLN A 160 32.11 3.65 -29.59
CA GLN A 160 32.35 2.21 -29.77
C GLN A 160 32.46 1.79 -31.22
N SER A 161 32.37 2.73 -32.19
CA SER A 161 32.31 2.47 -33.64
C SER A 161 31.28 1.42 -34.06
N ALA A 162 30.29 1.21 -33.18
CA ALA A 162 29.25 0.20 -33.38
C ALA A 162 28.25 0.61 -34.46
N LEU A 163 27.96 1.89 -34.56
CA LEU A 163 27.08 2.47 -35.57
C LEU A 163 27.84 3.56 -36.37
N THR A 164 27.48 3.72 -37.63
CA THR A 164 28.07 4.73 -38.53
C THR A 164 27.24 6.01 -38.57
N GLN A 165 25.96 5.91 -38.28
CA GLN A 165 25.01 7.02 -38.30
C GLN A 165 24.14 7.00 -37.03
N LYS A 166 23.24 7.99 -36.86
CA LYS A 166 22.28 8.02 -35.79
C LYS A 166 21.38 6.78 -35.82
N PRO A 167 21.04 6.19 -34.66
CA PRO A 167 20.12 5.08 -34.61
C PRO A 167 18.75 5.48 -35.17
N GLN A 168 18.21 4.70 -36.10
CA GLN A 168 16.88 4.87 -36.67
C GLN A 168 15.85 3.98 -35.98
N VAL A 169 16.29 2.79 -35.56
CA VAL A 169 15.44 1.81 -34.88
C VAL A 169 16.16 1.32 -33.63
N LEU A 170 15.42 1.21 -32.55
CA LEU A 170 15.82 0.55 -31.32
C LEU A 170 14.88 -0.61 -31.02
N LEU A 171 15.42 -1.68 -30.45
CA LEU A 171 14.64 -2.81 -29.95
C LEU A 171 15.24 -3.31 -28.63
N ILE A 172 14.40 -3.46 -27.63
CA ILE A 172 14.73 -4.16 -26.39
C ILE A 172 14.25 -5.60 -26.55
N GLY A 173 15.12 -6.56 -26.25
CA GLY A 173 14.80 -7.98 -26.31
C GLY A 173 13.73 -8.36 -25.28
N SER A 174 12.95 -9.40 -25.56
CA SER A 174 11.82 -9.83 -24.72
C SER A 174 12.19 -10.25 -23.29
N ARG A 175 13.48 -10.51 -23.03
CA ARG A 175 14.00 -10.83 -21.69
C ARG A 175 14.70 -9.67 -21.01
N ASP A 176 14.65 -8.47 -21.56
CA ASP A 176 15.37 -7.27 -21.12
C ASP A 176 16.89 -7.42 -21.01
N ASN A 177 17.46 -8.44 -21.67
CA ASN A 177 18.89 -8.76 -21.62
C ASN A 177 19.66 -8.31 -22.87
N ARG A 178 18.98 -7.77 -23.88
CA ARG A 178 19.60 -7.32 -25.12
C ARG A 178 18.99 -6.01 -25.59
N LEU A 179 19.86 -5.15 -26.10
CA LEU A 179 19.49 -3.93 -26.81
C LEU A 179 20.05 -4.02 -28.23
N VAL A 180 19.21 -3.79 -29.20
CA VAL A 180 19.59 -3.79 -30.62
C VAL A 180 19.31 -2.41 -31.20
N ALA A 181 20.23 -1.86 -31.95
CA ALA A 181 20.07 -0.61 -32.69
C ALA A 181 20.46 -0.80 -34.16
N TYR A 182 19.70 -0.14 -35.03
CA TYR A 182 19.96 -0.12 -36.48
C TYR A 182 20.06 1.33 -36.96
N ASP A 183 21.08 1.63 -37.78
CA ASP A 183 21.35 2.99 -38.29
C ASP A 183 21.05 3.16 -39.79
N GLY A 184 20.40 2.20 -40.44
CA GLY A 184 20.15 2.15 -41.86
C GLY A 184 21.21 1.37 -42.63
N LYS A 185 22.38 1.08 -42.02
CA LYS A 185 23.49 0.34 -42.65
C LYS A 185 24.01 -0.80 -41.78
N LYS A 186 24.13 -0.56 -40.48
CA LYS A 186 24.70 -1.53 -39.53
C LYS A 186 23.72 -1.82 -38.43
N ILE A 187 23.79 -3.04 -37.90
CA ILE A 187 23.10 -3.48 -36.69
C ILE A 187 24.13 -3.61 -35.58
N ALA A 188 23.92 -2.95 -34.49
CA ALA A 188 24.68 -3.11 -33.26
C ALA A 188 23.83 -3.77 -32.18
N THR A 189 24.43 -4.68 -31.43
CA THR A 189 23.77 -5.41 -30.35
C THR A 189 24.62 -5.30 -29.10
N TRP A 190 23.98 -4.96 -27.99
CA TRP A 190 24.59 -4.93 -26.66
C TRP A 190 23.85 -5.90 -25.72
N ASN A 191 24.62 -6.65 -24.97
CA ASN A 191 24.07 -7.37 -23.82
C ASN A 191 23.89 -6.36 -22.69
N ILE A 192 22.71 -6.31 -22.14
CA ILE A 192 22.34 -5.45 -21.02
C ILE A 192 21.93 -6.31 -19.84
N ASP A 193 22.31 -5.90 -18.66
CA ASP A 193 21.86 -6.48 -17.41
C ASP A 193 21.24 -5.33 -16.57
N PRO A 194 19.93 -5.12 -16.68
CA PRO A 194 19.27 -4.07 -15.93
C PRO A 194 19.18 -4.37 -14.43
N GLY A 195 19.48 -5.60 -13.99
CA GLY A 195 19.30 -6.04 -12.62
C GLY A 195 17.81 -5.93 -12.20
N TYR A 196 17.58 -5.30 -11.06
CA TYR A 196 16.25 -5.03 -10.54
C TYR A 196 16.00 -3.51 -10.43
N PRO A 197 15.77 -2.81 -11.54
CA PRO A 197 15.68 -1.35 -11.56
C PRO A 197 14.44 -0.80 -10.85
N GLU A 198 13.45 -1.65 -10.57
CA GLU A 198 12.29 -1.33 -9.77
C GLU A 198 12.64 -1.19 -8.29
N VAL A 199 13.72 -1.86 -7.82
CA VAL A 199 14.17 -1.85 -6.44
C VAL A 199 15.30 -0.84 -6.27
N SER A 200 14.95 0.43 -6.10
CA SER A 200 15.89 1.51 -5.79
C SER A 200 15.63 2.05 -4.39
N PHE A 201 16.61 2.74 -3.79
CA PHE A 201 16.39 3.42 -2.51
C PHE A 201 15.19 4.37 -2.55
N ARG A 202 14.98 5.03 -3.69
CA ARG A 202 13.82 5.88 -3.94
C ARG A 202 12.51 5.07 -4.00
N ALA A 203 12.53 3.86 -4.55
CA ALA A 203 11.34 3.00 -4.58
C ALA A 203 10.98 2.46 -3.20
N LEU A 204 11.99 2.11 -2.41
CA LEU A 204 11.78 1.55 -1.06
C LEU A 204 11.25 2.59 -0.06
N PHE A 205 11.79 3.82 -0.10
CA PHE A 205 11.51 4.84 0.93
C PHE A 205 10.87 6.12 0.41
N GLY A 206 10.75 6.30 -0.90
CA GLY A 206 10.15 7.48 -1.53
C GLY A 206 8.72 7.26 -1.98
N LYS A 207 8.03 8.37 -2.26
CA LYS A 207 6.73 8.36 -2.94
C LYS A 207 6.96 8.25 -4.44
N LEU A 208 6.43 7.20 -5.05
CA LEU A 208 6.44 7.01 -6.49
C LEU A 208 5.04 7.23 -7.08
N TRP A 209 4.99 7.60 -8.34
CA TRP A 209 3.74 7.73 -9.06
C TRP A 209 3.52 6.49 -9.91
N TYR A 210 2.73 5.59 -9.39
CA TYR A 210 2.35 4.36 -10.07
C TYR A 210 1.20 4.61 -11.04
N GLU A 211 1.11 3.80 -12.08
CA GLU A 211 -0.01 3.86 -13.02
C GLU A 211 -1.35 3.67 -12.29
N ASN A 212 -2.38 4.39 -12.72
CA ASN A 212 -3.72 4.43 -12.13
C ASN A 212 -3.83 5.09 -10.73
N TYR A 213 -2.73 5.58 -10.16
CA TYR A 213 -2.77 6.32 -8.91
C TYR A 213 -3.00 7.82 -9.16
N PRO A 214 -3.83 8.50 -8.35
CA PRO A 214 -4.11 9.93 -8.53
C PRO A 214 -2.92 10.82 -8.22
N SER A 215 -2.02 10.34 -7.37
CA SER A 215 -0.84 11.08 -6.90
C SER A 215 0.33 10.15 -6.59
N ARG A 216 1.46 10.74 -6.19
CA ARG A 216 2.60 9.97 -5.69
C ARG A 216 2.32 9.44 -4.30
N GLU A 217 2.43 8.12 -4.13
CA GLU A 217 2.10 7.43 -2.89
C GLU A 217 3.17 6.42 -2.49
N TYR A 218 3.16 6.05 -1.21
CA TYR A 218 3.89 4.89 -0.73
C TYR A 218 3.00 3.67 -0.94
N ALA A 219 3.43 2.71 -1.73
CA ALA A 219 2.66 1.52 -1.96
C ALA A 219 3.53 0.27 -1.85
N TRP A 220 2.97 -0.74 -1.19
CA TRP A 220 3.49 -2.09 -1.17
C TRP A 220 2.44 -3.01 -1.77
N GLU A 221 2.77 -3.63 -2.88
CA GLU A 221 1.88 -4.57 -3.54
C GLU A 221 2.73 -5.57 -4.34
N THR A 222 2.63 -6.85 -3.97
CA THR A 222 3.20 -7.93 -4.75
C THR A 222 2.11 -8.43 -5.70
N THR A 223 2.29 -8.18 -6.99
CA THR A 223 1.29 -8.55 -7.98
C THR A 223 1.48 -10.01 -8.39
N GLY A 224 0.40 -10.77 -8.32
CA GLY A 224 0.30 -12.08 -8.95
C GLY A 224 0.01 -12.01 -10.45
N HIS A 225 -0.20 -10.82 -11.03
CA HIS A 225 -0.52 -10.60 -12.44
C HIS A 225 0.65 -9.95 -13.17
N GLU A 226 1.06 -10.56 -14.28
CA GLU A 226 2.14 -10.05 -15.15
C GLU A 226 1.84 -8.68 -15.77
N SER A 227 0.57 -8.26 -15.76
CA SER A 227 0.15 -6.98 -16.36
C SER A 227 0.36 -5.75 -15.48
N PHE A 228 0.65 -5.94 -14.20
CA PHE A 228 0.79 -4.83 -13.25
C PHE A 228 2.21 -4.72 -12.72
N GLU A 229 2.62 -3.48 -12.56
CA GLU A 229 3.90 -3.11 -12.01
C GLU A 229 3.98 -3.45 -10.51
N PRO A 230 5.04 -4.18 -10.05
CA PRO A 230 5.23 -4.46 -8.64
C PRO A 230 5.60 -3.18 -7.87
N LYS A 231 5.09 -3.05 -6.66
CA LYS A 231 5.28 -1.87 -5.80
C LYS A 231 6.04 -2.27 -4.55
N PHE A 232 7.26 -1.78 -4.40
CA PHE A 232 8.19 -2.18 -3.34
C PHE A 232 8.39 -1.13 -2.24
N GLY A 233 7.42 -0.24 -2.00
CA GLY A 233 7.52 0.76 -0.95
C GLY A 233 7.46 0.14 0.45
N LEU A 234 8.56 0.20 1.22
CA LEU A 234 8.63 -0.35 2.58
C LEU A 234 7.96 0.52 3.64
N VAL A 235 7.76 1.81 3.36
CA VAL A 235 7.21 2.76 4.33
C VAL A 235 5.87 2.33 4.92
N PRO A 236 4.87 1.84 4.14
CA PRO A 236 3.62 1.34 4.70
C PRO A 236 3.81 0.16 5.65
N LEU A 237 4.73 -0.76 5.33
CA LEU A 237 5.03 -1.92 6.17
C LEU A 237 5.70 -1.50 7.48
N ILE A 238 6.71 -0.63 7.41
CA ILE A 238 7.41 -0.09 8.58
C ILE A 238 6.43 0.65 9.48
N PHE A 239 5.62 1.54 8.91
CA PHE A 239 4.61 2.29 9.68
C PHE A 239 3.58 1.36 10.31
N GLY A 240 3.07 0.37 9.57
CA GLY A 240 2.13 -0.63 10.07
C GLY A 240 2.71 -1.43 11.24
N THR A 241 3.97 -1.86 11.12
CA THR A 241 4.68 -2.61 12.18
C THR A 241 4.90 -1.75 13.43
N ILE A 242 5.37 -0.52 13.28
CA ILE A 242 5.54 0.40 14.41
C ILE A 242 4.20 0.68 15.08
N LYS A 243 3.16 0.98 14.30
CA LYS A 243 1.81 1.22 14.80
C LYS A 243 1.29 0.02 15.60
N ALA A 244 1.40 -1.19 15.05
CA ALA A 244 0.98 -2.42 15.73
C ALA A 244 1.76 -2.65 17.03
N THR A 245 3.08 -2.41 17.02
CA THR A 245 3.93 -2.54 18.20
C THR A 245 3.53 -1.55 19.29
N VAL A 246 3.35 -0.28 18.95
CA VAL A 246 2.96 0.76 19.92
C VAL A 246 1.61 0.41 20.55
N TYR A 247 0.62 0.02 19.76
CA TYR A 247 -0.69 -0.36 20.28
C TYR A 247 -0.63 -1.62 21.15
N SER A 248 0.09 -2.66 20.72
CA SER A 248 0.22 -3.86 21.54
C SER A 248 0.92 -3.58 22.87
N MET A 249 1.96 -2.77 22.90
CA MET A 249 2.64 -2.35 24.14
C MET A 249 1.75 -1.49 25.04
N LEU A 250 0.91 -0.63 24.46
CA LEU A 250 -0.03 0.18 25.23
C LEU A 250 -1.00 -0.66 26.04
N PHE A 251 -1.43 -1.81 25.52
CA PHE A 251 -2.27 -2.77 26.24
C PHE A 251 -1.48 -3.76 27.09
N ALA A 252 -0.38 -4.29 26.60
CA ALA A 252 0.40 -5.31 27.30
C ALA A 252 1.08 -4.79 28.56
N THR A 253 1.61 -3.56 28.53
CA THR A 253 2.36 -2.99 29.68
C THR A 253 1.49 -2.84 30.94
N PRO A 254 0.26 -2.25 30.89
CA PRO A 254 -0.60 -2.18 32.07
C PRO A 254 -0.99 -3.56 32.61
N ILE A 255 -1.32 -4.50 31.73
CA ILE A 255 -1.68 -5.86 32.14
C ILE A 255 -0.51 -6.55 32.82
N ALA A 256 0.71 -6.45 32.26
CA ALA A 256 1.91 -7.03 32.85
C ALA A 256 2.24 -6.43 34.22
N LEU A 257 2.11 -5.11 34.39
CA LEU A 257 2.30 -4.42 35.68
C LEU A 257 1.29 -4.89 36.72
N LEU A 258 0.01 -4.94 36.36
CA LEU A 258 -1.05 -5.41 37.26
C LEU A 258 -0.85 -6.88 37.63
N ALA A 259 -0.48 -7.73 36.69
CA ALA A 259 -0.15 -9.13 36.95
C ALA A 259 1.05 -9.28 37.89
N ALA A 260 2.11 -8.49 37.69
CA ALA A 260 3.29 -8.49 38.54
C ALA A 260 2.98 -8.03 39.98
N ILE A 261 2.19 -6.96 40.12
CA ILE A 261 1.73 -6.48 41.43
C ILE A 261 0.88 -7.55 42.11
N TYR A 262 -0.08 -8.15 41.40
CA TYR A 262 -0.91 -9.22 41.95
C TYR A 262 -0.08 -10.41 42.41
N MET A 263 0.87 -10.88 41.58
CA MET A 263 1.74 -11.98 41.94
C MET A 263 2.65 -11.67 43.17
N SER A 264 3.13 -10.42 43.25
CA SER A 264 4.07 -10.06 44.36
C SER A 264 3.34 -9.87 45.67
N GLN A 265 2.17 -9.23 45.69
CA GLN A 265 1.50 -8.76 46.90
C GLN A 265 0.31 -9.62 47.35
N PHE A 266 -0.43 -10.20 46.40
CA PHE A 266 -1.72 -10.83 46.72
C PHE A 266 -1.72 -12.36 46.54
N MET A 267 -0.76 -12.91 45.82
CA MET A 267 -0.75 -14.36 45.56
C MET A 267 -0.13 -15.17 46.69
N SER A 268 -0.82 -16.24 47.08
CA SER A 268 -0.31 -17.18 48.08
C SER A 268 0.95 -17.91 47.60
N ALA A 269 1.87 -18.26 48.52
CA ALA A 269 3.14 -18.93 48.22
C ALA A 269 2.95 -20.23 47.40
N PRO A 270 1.97 -21.12 47.69
CA PRO A 270 1.74 -22.33 46.91
C PRO A 270 1.27 -22.05 45.46
N SER A 271 0.49 -21.00 45.26
CA SER A 271 0.04 -20.61 43.91
C SER A 271 1.17 -19.97 43.11
N LYS A 272 1.99 -19.15 43.77
CA LYS A 272 3.16 -18.51 43.17
C LYS A 272 4.18 -19.53 42.65
N SER A 273 4.45 -20.59 43.42
CA SER A 273 5.39 -21.65 43.02
C SER A 273 4.93 -22.46 41.81
N ARG A 274 3.61 -22.53 41.56
CA ARG A 274 3.05 -23.23 40.38
C ARG A 274 2.98 -22.32 39.15
N ILE A 275 2.61 -21.05 39.32
CA ILE A 275 2.39 -20.14 38.21
C ILE A 275 3.71 -19.58 37.66
N LYS A 276 4.69 -19.29 38.53
CA LYS A 276 5.97 -18.72 38.11
C LYS A 276 6.67 -19.56 37.04
N PRO A 277 6.84 -20.89 37.18
CA PRO A 277 7.47 -21.72 36.17
C PRO A 277 6.70 -21.71 34.82
N VAL A 278 5.38 -21.64 34.87
CA VAL A 278 4.57 -21.59 33.64
C VAL A 278 4.85 -20.29 32.86
N ILE A 279 4.92 -19.16 33.56
CA ILE A 279 5.24 -17.86 32.92
C ILE A 279 6.67 -17.87 32.35
N GLU A 280 7.63 -18.46 33.10
CA GLU A 280 9.01 -18.60 32.66
C GLU A 280 9.12 -19.50 31.40
N MET A 281 8.38 -20.60 31.35
CA MET A 281 8.29 -21.44 30.15
C MET A 281 7.66 -20.69 28.96
N MET A 282 6.59 -19.92 29.18
CA MET A 282 6.00 -19.10 28.14
C MET A 282 6.96 -18.02 27.62
N ALA A 283 7.77 -17.42 28.50
CA ALA A 283 8.78 -16.44 28.11
C ALA A 283 9.93 -17.04 27.31
N SER A 284 10.18 -18.34 27.43
CA SER A 284 11.21 -19.07 26.67
C SER A 284 10.75 -19.48 25.26
N LEU A 285 9.44 -19.39 24.95
CA LEU A 285 8.93 -19.72 23.62
C LEU A 285 9.43 -18.72 22.57
N PRO A 286 9.80 -19.21 21.37
CA PRO A 286 10.21 -18.32 20.29
C PRO A 286 9.10 -17.34 19.93
N SER A 287 9.36 -16.05 20.04
CA SER A 287 8.37 -14.98 19.74
C SER A 287 7.82 -15.05 18.32
N VAL A 288 8.64 -15.53 17.37
CA VAL A 288 8.24 -15.73 15.97
C VAL A 288 7.14 -16.80 15.84
N VAL A 289 7.27 -17.92 16.59
CA VAL A 289 6.27 -18.99 16.58
C VAL A 289 4.94 -18.50 17.17
N LEU A 290 5.02 -17.78 18.29
CA LEU A 290 3.83 -17.18 18.91
C LEU A 290 3.18 -16.14 17.98
N GLY A 291 3.98 -15.31 17.31
CA GLY A 291 3.50 -14.35 16.33
C GLY A 291 2.82 -15.02 15.13
N PHE A 292 3.36 -16.14 14.65
CA PHE A 292 2.77 -16.91 13.57
C PHE A 292 1.42 -17.54 13.96
N ILE A 293 1.35 -18.16 15.14
CA ILE A 293 0.08 -18.71 15.67
C ILE A 293 -0.95 -17.59 15.86
N ALA A 294 -0.54 -16.45 16.43
CA ALA A 294 -1.40 -15.31 16.61
C ALA A 294 -1.93 -14.77 15.28
N GLY A 295 -1.06 -14.62 14.28
CA GLY A 295 -1.43 -14.09 12.96
C GLY A 295 -2.32 -15.04 12.13
N LEU A 296 -2.05 -16.34 12.15
CA LEU A 296 -2.81 -17.29 11.32
C LEU A 296 -4.08 -17.82 11.97
N ILE A 297 -4.10 -17.97 13.27
CA ILE A 297 -5.22 -18.60 13.99
C ILE A 297 -6.01 -17.56 14.77
N MET A 298 -5.33 -16.80 15.64
CA MET A 298 -6.00 -15.89 16.55
C MET A 298 -6.55 -14.64 15.86
N ALA A 299 -5.80 -14.08 14.89
CA ALA A 299 -6.21 -12.85 14.24
C ALA A 299 -7.53 -13.01 13.45
N PRO A 300 -7.73 -14.02 12.58
CA PRO A 300 -9.00 -14.23 11.89
C PRO A 300 -10.17 -14.50 12.86
N LEU A 301 -9.91 -15.23 13.95
CA LEU A 301 -10.93 -15.52 14.94
C LEU A 301 -11.37 -14.25 15.68
N ILE A 302 -10.41 -13.40 16.06
CA ILE A 302 -10.70 -12.12 16.70
C ILE A 302 -11.35 -11.14 15.72
N GLU A 303 -10.88 -11.09 14.48
CA GLU A 303 -11.42 -10.24 13.43
C GLU A 303 -12.92 -10.52 13.23
N ASN A 304 -13.29 -11.77 13.01
CA ASN A 304 -14.69 -12.18 12.80
C ASN A 304 -15.58 -11.92 14.00
N SER A 305 -15.03 -11.76 15.19
CA SER A 305 -15.77 -11.60 16.45
C SER A 305 -15.29 -10.41 17.28
N ALA A 306 -14.76 -9.36 16.64
CA ALA A 306 -14.09 -8.25 17.32
C ALA A 306 -14.94 -7.61 18.43
N MET A 307 -16.22 -7.35 18.17
CA MET A 307 -17.13 -6.74 19.14
C MET A 307 -17.41 -7.63 20.33
N PHE A 308 -17.47 -8.94 20.14
CA PHE A 308 -17.58 -9.91 21.22
C PHE A 308 -16.36 -9.86 22.15
N PHE A 309 -15.14 -9.85 21.61
CA PHE A 309 -13.92 -9.74 22.42
C PHE A 309 -13.84 -8.40 23.16
N ILE A 310 -14.13 -7.28 22.49
CA ILE A 310 -14.15 -5.96 23.11
C ILE A 310 -15.17 -5.93 24.25
N SER A 311 -16.39 -6.39 24.01
CA SER A 311 -17.43 -6.42 25.02
C SER A 311 -17.06 -7.31 26.20
N SER A 312 -16.44 -8.47 25.94
CA SER A 312 -16.02 -9.41 26.99
C SER A 312 -14.95 -8.83 27.91
N ILE A 313 -14.04 -7.99 27.41
CA ILE A 313 -13.04 -7.28 28.22
C ILE A 313 -13.73 -6.40 29.30
N PHE A 314 -14.89 -5.85 29.03
CA PHE A 314 -15.65 -5.04 29.99
C PHE A 314 -16.59 -5.87 30.85
N THR A 315 -17.29 -6.84 30.28
CA THR A 315 -18.31 -7.60 30.98
C THR A 315 -17.73 -8.61 31.97
N VAL A 316 -16.59 -9.24 31.66
CA VAL A 316 -15.98 -10.21 32.58
C VAL A 316 -15.53 -9.55 33.90
N PRO A 317 -14.76 -8.44 33.91
CA PRO A 317 -14.42 -7.73 35.13
C PRO A 317 -15.67 -7.21 35.89
N LEU A 318 -16.69 -6.73 35.15
CA LEU A 318 -17.91 -6.26 35.75
C LEU A 318 -18.65 -7.38 36.52
N VAL A 319 -18.77 -8.56 35.89
CA VAL A 319 -19.39 -9.74 36.55
C VAL A 319 -18.62 -10.17 37.77
N LEU A 320 -17.27 -10.15 37.69
CA LEU A 320 -16.41 -10.47 38.83
C LEU A 320 -16.61 -9.47 39.99
N LEU A 321 -16.68 -8.18 39.69
CA LEU A 321 -16.94 -7.14 40.71
C LEU A 321 -18.34 -7.29 41.34
N VAL A 322 -19.37 -7.47 40.51
CA VAL A 322 -20.72 -7.70 40.96
C VAL A 322 -20.81 -8.99 41.78
N GLY A 323 -20.18 -10.06 41.31
CA GLY A 323 -20.11 -11.33 42.03
C GLY A 323 -19.42 -11.19 43.40
N ALA A 324 -18.34 -10.45 43.47
CA ALA A 324 -17.64 -10.16 44.71
C ALA A 324 -18.47 -9.31 45.65
N PHE A 325 -19.23 -8.34 45.15
CA PHE A 325 -20.15 -7.54 45.93
C PHE A 325 -21.32 -8.38 46.46
N LEU A 326 -21.96 -9.19 45.62
CA LEU A 326 -23.05 -10.10 46.04
C LEU A 326 -22.57 -11.11 47.08
N TRP A 327 -21.31 -11.58 46.96
CA TRP A 327 -20.73 -12.47 47.98
C TRP A 327 -20.63 -11.80 49.37
N GLN A 328 -20.38 -10.49 49.42
CA GLN A 328 -20.30 -9.74 50.68
C GLN A 328 -21.66 -9.58 51.37
N LEU A 329 -22.75 -9.62 50.62
CA LEU A 329 -24.12 -9.51 51.15
C LEU A 329 -24.59 -10.81 51.82
N TRP A 330 -23.90 -11.94 51.67
CA TRP A 330 -24.27 -13.21 52.26
C TRP A 330 -24.02 -13.23 53.78
N PRO A 331 -24.92 -13.88 54.55
CA PRO A 331 -24.78 -13.99 56.01
C PRO A 331 -23.44 -14.66 56.39
N PRO A 332 -22.79 -14.22 57.49
CA PRO A 332 -21.47 -14.71 57.89
C PRO A 332 -21.38 -16.23 58.07
N GLY A 333 -22.48 -16.86 58.57
CA GLY A 333 -22.50 -18.31 58.81
C GLY A 333 -22.51 -19.15 57.50
N LEU A 334 -23.15 -18.68 56.45
CA LEU A 334 -23.14 -19.33 55.14
C LEU A 334 -21.82 -19.07 54.41
N ARG A 335 -21.27 -17.85 54.52
CA ARG A 335 -20.05 -17.43 53.90
C ARG A 335 -18.82 -18.25 54.36
N SER A 336 -18.80 -18.59 55.66
CA SER A 336 -17.68 -19.43 56.18
C SER A 336 -17.76 -20.88 55.71
N ARG A 337 -18.94 -21.47 55.56
CA ARG A 337 -19.13 -22.83 55.06
C ARG A 337 -18.76 -23.00 53.61
N VAL A 338 -18.96 -21.97 52.75
CA VAL A 338 -18.76 -22.04 51.33
C VAL A 338 -17.45 -21.36 50.89
N SER A 339 -16.66 -20.89 51.85
CA SER A 339 -15.42 -20.15 51.51
C SER A 339 -14.41 -20.96 50.65
N ALA A 340 -14.34 -22.30 50.84
CA ALA A 340 -13.51 -23.20 50.05
C ALA A 340 -13.93 -23.28 48.59
N TRP A 341 -15.25 -23.06 48.30
CA TRP A 341 -15.80 -23.11 46.96
C TRP A 341 -15.74 -21.76 46.22
N ARG A 342 -15.32 -20.71 46.89
CA ARG A 342 -15.30 -19.34 46.32
C ARG A 342 -14.49 -19.28 44.99
N PHE A 343 -13.29 -19.86 45.01
CA PHE A 343 -12.42 -19.81 43.85
C PHE A 343 -12.95 -20.63 42.65
N PRO A 344 -13.33 -21.91 42.78
CA PRO A 344 -13.94 -22.67 41.71
C PRO A 344 -15.27 -22.05 41.19
N VAL A 345 -16.11 -21.49 42.05
CA VAL A 345 -17.36 -20.82 41.62
C VAL A 345 -17.06 -19.58 40.80
N VAL A 346 -16.11 -18.76 41.19
CA VAL A 346 -15.68 -17.60 40.39
C VAL A 346 -15.16 -18.04 39.04
N LEU A 347 -14.31 -19.06 38.97
CA LEU A 347 -13.71 -19.49 37.73
C LEU A 347 -14.67 -20.17 36.77
N VAL A 348 -15.56 -21.02 37.29
CA VAL A 348 -16.50 -21.85 36.48
C VAL A 348 -17.80 -21.13 36.17
N VAL A 349 -18.23 -20.16 37.00
CA VAL A 349 -19.49 -19.49 36.80
C VAL A 349 -19.32 -18.04 36.35
N ALA A 350 -18.49 -17.26 37.03
CA ALA A 350 -18.45 -15.82 36.77
C ALA A 350 -17.74 -15.49 35.43
N ILE A 351 -16.68 -16.23 35.06
CA ILE A 351 -15.99 -16.00 33.78
C ILE A 351 -16.88 -16.39 32.59
N PRO A 352 -17.47 -17.61 32.51
CA PRO A 352 -18.39 -17.95 31.43
C PRO A 352 -19.64 -17.04 31.38
N LEU A 353 -20.19 -16.63 32.55
CA LEU A 353 -21.31 -15.68 32.60
C LEU A 353 -20.90 -14.30 32.04
N GLY A 354 -19.70 -13.82 32.37
CA GLY A 354 -19.17 -12.58 31.83
C GLY A 354 -18.97 -12.63 30.31
N VAL A 355 -18.50 -13.75 29.81
CA VAL A 355 -18.35 -14.00 28.36
C VAL A 355 -19.72 -14.08 27.68
N LEU A 356 -20.69 -14.76 28.27
CA LEU A 356 -22.06 -14.83 27.76
C LEU A 356 -22.70 -13.46 27.70
N LEU A 357 -22.60 -12.68 28.79
CA LEU A 357 -23.08 -11.30 28.80
C LEU A 357 -22.35 -10.44 27.74
N GLY A 358 -21.07 -10.67 27.53
CA GLY A 358 -20.29 -10.03 26.46
C GLY A 358 -20.90 -10.26 25.09
N SER A 359 -21.37 -11.47 24.80
CA SER A 359 -22.01 -11.78 23.52
C SER A 359 -23.36 -11.08 23.34
N ILE A 360 -24.13 -10.95 24.42
CA ILE A 360 -25.45 -10.28 24.40
C ILE A 360 -25.27 -8.77 24.24
N VAL A 361 -24.30 -8.19 24.92
CA VAL A 361 -24.08 -6.73 24.97
C VAL A 361 -23.22 -6.26 23.76
N ALA A 362 -22.61 -7.16 22.99
CA ALA A 362 -21.78 -6.82 21.84
C ALA A 362 -22.50 -5.93 20.82
N LYS A 363 -23.71 -6.31 20.39
CA LYS A 363 -24.52 -5.51 19.43
C LYS A 363 -24.93 -4.14 19.96
N PRO A 364 -25.49 -4.00 21.19
CA PRO A 364 -25.73 -2.70 21.78
C PRO A 364 -24.51 -1.78 21.89
N ILE A 365 -23.35 -2.33 22.26
CA ILE A 365 -22.11 -1.56 22.34
C ILE A 365 -21.66 -1.13 20.94
N GLU A 366 -21.77 -1.98 19.94
CA GLU A 366 -21.44 -1.67 18.56
C GLU A 366 -22.29 -0.52 18.02
N LEU A 367 -23.59 -0.55 18.28
CA LEU A 367 -24.50 0.52 17.89
C LEU A 367 -24.15 1.85 18.58
N LEU A 368 -23.85 1.82 19.87
CA LEU A 368 -23.60 3.01 20.68
C LEU A 368 -22.24 3.67 20.35
N LEU A 369 -21.20 2.89 20.21
CA LEU A 369 -19.82 3.39 20.05
C LEU A 369 -19.39 3.52 18.59
N PHE A 370 -19.87 2.66 17.71
CA PHE A 370 -19.38 2.52 16.34
C PHE A 370 -20.45 2.74 15.26
N GLY A 371 -21.67 3.07 15.67
CA GLY A 371 -22.78 3.34 14.73
C GLY A 371 -23.34 2.09 14.05
N GLY A 372 -23.14 0.91 14.64
CA GLY A 372 -23.76 -0.35 14.22
C GLY A 372 -22.91 -1.22 13.28
N ASP A 373 -21.76 -0.72 12.80
CA ASP A 373 -20.80 -1.49 12.02
C ASP A 373 -19.36 -1.08 12.37
N PHE A 374 -18.71 -1.92 13.15
CA PHE A 374 -17.34 -1.69 13.61
C PHE A 374 -16.33 -1.63 12.44
N PHE A 375 -16.50 -2.48 11.42
CA PHE A 375 -15.60 -2.49 10.29
C PHE A 375 -15.80 -1.31 9.34
N ALA A 376 -17.04 -0.88 9.13
CA ALA A 376 -17.33 0.33 8.38
C ALA A 376 -16.74 1.56 9.09
N TRP A 377 -16.85 1.62 10.42
CA TRP A 377 -16.24 2.66 11.24
C TRP A 377 -14.70 2.64 11.14
N LEU A 378 -14.07 1.48 11.23
CA LEU A 378 -12.63 1.30 11.12
C LEU A 378 -12.09 1.77 9.74
N ASN A 379 -12.88 1.57 8.70
CA ASN A 379 -12.58 2.03 7.33
C ASN A 379 -13.00 3.48 7.05
N GLY A 380 -13.43 4.23 8.05
CA GLY A 380 -13.81 5.64 7.92
C GLY A 380 -15.12 5.88 7.16
N ARG A 381 -15.98 4.85 7.02
CA ARG A 381 -17.24 4.95 6.26
C ARG A 381 -18.47 5.28 7.09
N GLY A 382 -18.34 5.50 8.40
CA GLY A 382 -19.46 5.83 9.28
C GLY A 382 -19.08 5.87 10.74
N GLY A 383 -20.07 6.14 11.62
CA GLY A 383 -19.91 6.16 13.07
C GLY A 383 -19.31 7.44 13.64
N SER A 384 -19.25 7.53 14.97
CA SER A 384 -18.68 8.66 15.69
C SER A 384 -17.24 8.38 16.15
N GLY A 385 -16.44 9.42 16.35
CA GLY A 385 -15.05 9.29 16.85
C GLY A 385 -14.96 8.82 18.31
N TRP A 386 -16.06 8.78 19.05
CA TRP A 386 -16.09 8.41 20.46
C TRP A 386 -15.61 6.98 20.73
N GLY A 387 -15.97 6.03 19.87
CA GLY A 387 -15.54 4.63 20.01
C GLY A 387 -14.02 4.48 20.05
N GLY A 388 -13.30 5.24 19.20
CA GLY A 388 -11.85 5.27 19.18
C GLY A 388 -11.25 5.82 20.48
N TRP A 389 -11.83 6.88 21.03
CA TRP A 389 -11.39 7.43 22.30
C TRP A 389 -11.60 6.47 23.47
N VAL A 390 -12.73 5.76 23.51
CA VAL A 390 -12.98 4.74 24.54
C VAL A 390 -11.93 3.64 24.47
N LEU A 391 -11.63 3.12 23.29
CA LEU A 391 -10.58 2.11 23.09
C LEU A 391 -9.19 2.62 23.47
N ALA A 392 -8.85 3.86 23.14
CA ALA A 392 -7.53 4.45 23.43
C ALA A 392 -7.36 4.78 24.93
N LEU A 393 -8.40 5.24 25.60
CA LEU A 393 -8.32 5.64 27.01
C LEU A 393 -8.42 4.46 27.99
N PHE A 394 -8.96 3.32 27.57
CA PHE A 394 -9.10 2.15 28.42
C PHE A 394 -7.77 1.68 29.02
N PRO A 395 -6.69 1.43 28.24
CA PRO A 395 -5.40 1.04 28.82
C PRO A 395 -4.76 2.13 29.67
N LEU A 396 -4.98 3.41 29.36
CA LEU A 396 -4.48 4.54 30.17
C LEU A 396 -5.18 4.63 31.52
N SER A 397 -6.47 4.34 31.58
CA SER A 397 -7.22 4.30 32.84
C SER A 397 -6.73 3.18 33.77
N SER A 398 -6.37 2.03 33.21
CA SER A 398 -5.81 0.92 33.98
C SER A 398 -4.43 1.25 34.57
N LEU A 399 -3.58 2.00 33.84
CA LEU A 399 -2.31 2.52 34.36
C LEU A 399 -2.52 3.48 35.54
N ARG A 400 -3.52 4.36 35.47
CA ARG A 400 -3.84 5.31 36.55
C ARG A 400 -4.32 4.59 37.81
N ILE A 401 -5.08 3.51 37.68
CA ILE A 401 -5.50 2.65 38.78
C ILE A 401 -4.29 1.94 39.39
N ALA A 402 -3.38 1.42 38.60
CA ALA A 402 -2.15 0.77 39.04
C ALA A 402 -1.16 1.73 39.73
N ALA A 403 -1.09 2.98 39.28
CA ALA A 403 -0.21 4.03 39.84
C ALA A 403 -0.80 4.76 41.04
N SER A 404 -2.13 4.69 41.27
CA SER A 404 -2.71 5.25 42.49
C SER A 404 -2.25 4.43 43.67
N PRO A 405 -1.72 5.04 44.76
CA PRO A 405 -1.44 4.33 46.00
C PRO A 405 -2.83 3.93 46.57
N LEU A 406 -3.30 2.77 46.15
CA LEU A 406 -4.54 2.20 46.67
C LEU A 406 -4.37 2.08 48.15
N LYS A 407 -5.12 2.88 48.90
CA LYS A 407 -5.48 2.61 50.29
C LYS A 407 -6.29 1.31 50.32
N ILE A 408 -5.69 0.20 49.95
CA ILE A 408 -6.27 -1.15 50.04
C ILE A 408 -6.32 -1.62 51.49
N SER A 409 -5.95 -0.78 52.46
CA SER A 409 -6.05 -1.09 53.88
C SER A 409 -7.50 -1.17 54.44
N TYR A 410 -8.51 -0.99 53.59
CA TYR A 410 -9.93 -1.04 54.05
C TYR A 410 -10.78 -2.18 53.47
N ILE A 411 -10.18 -3.14 52.76
CA ILE A 411 -10.94 -4.29 52.23
C ILE A 411 -10.31 -5.62 52.70
N MET A 412 -9.77 -5.66 53.89
CA MET A 412 -9.56 -6.93 54.64
C MET A 412 -10.63 -7.10 55.71
#